data_7c47658f6d76cc85c726db06424e01d5
#
_entry.id   7c47658f6d76cc85c726db06424e01d5
#
_cell.length_a   1.000
_cell.length_b   1.000
_cell.length_c   1.000
_cell.angle_alpha   90.00
_cell.angle_beta   90.00
_cell.angle_gamma   90.00
#
_symmetry.space_group_name_H-M   'P 1'
#
loop_
_entity.id
_entity.type
_entity.pdbx_description
1 polymer ?
#
loop_
_entity_poly.entity_id
_entity_poly.type
_entity_poly.pdbx_seq_one_letter_code
_entity_poly.pdbx_strand_id
1 'polypeptide(L)'
;MLHIHTADFRSSRDAGEVVALLDAYARDPMGGGTPLSEHTRTHLAAELAKRPHAHALIARMDDVPAGLAICIEAFSSFACAPILNVHDFMVDGAFRKQGVGARLMAGVETLARELGCCKVTLEVLEGNGPARKLYENAGFAPYVLDSAMGHAQFWQKYLTP
;
A
#
# COMPACT_ATOMS: atom_id res chain seq x y z
N MET A 1 4.73 -10.12 -19.22
CA MET A 1 5.87 -9.39 -18.60
C MET A 1 5.35 -8.56 -17.44
N LEU A 2 6.04 -8.56 -16.28
CA LEU A 2 5.63 -7.77 -15.11
C LEU A 2 6.12 -6.32 -15.23
N HIS A 3 5.20 -5.37 -15.16
CA HIS A 3 5.44 -3.93 -15.20
C HIS A 3 4.85 -3.24 -13.97
N ILE A 4 5.59 -2.32 -13.36
CA ILE A 4 5.15 -1.50 -12.23
C ILE A 4 5.16 -0.04 -12.68
N HIS A 5 4.10 0.71 -12.40
CA HIS A 5 4.03 2.14 -12.69
C HIS A 5 3.21 2.89 -11.63
N THR A 6 3.47 4.17 -11.49
CA THR A 6 2.65 5.07 -10.68
C THR A 6 1.36 5.40 -11.43
N ALA A 7 0.23 5.21 -10.79
CA ALA A 7 -1.08 5.44 -11.38
C ALA A 7 -1.31 6.95 -11.63
N ASP A 8 -1.80 7.30 -12.80
CA ASP A 8 -2.37 8.63 -13.07
C ASP A 8 -3.88 8.58 -12.80
N PHE A 9 -4.32 9.18 -11.71
CA PHE A 9 -5.75 9.21 -11.36
C PHE A 9 -6.63 9.97 -12.36
N ARG A 10 -6.04 10.70 -13.31
CA ARG A 10 -6.77 11.32 -14.44
C ARG A 10 -6.99 10.33 -15.59
N SER A 11 -6.23 9.25 -15.64
CA SER A 11 -6.46 8.14 -16.53
C SER A 11 -7.66 7.32 -16.02
N SER A 12 -8.71 7.20 -16.80
CA SER A 12 -9.88 6.37 -16.46
C SER A 12 -9.50 4.90 -16.26
N ARG A 13 -8.48 4.42 -16.98
CA ARG A 13 -7.95 3.07 -16.84
C ARG A 13 -7.31 2.88 -15.46
N ASP A 14 -6.33 3.71 -15.11
CA ASP A 14 -5.62 3.58 -13.83
C ASP A 14 -6.56 3.80 -12.65
N ALA A 15 -7.43 4.81 -12.73
CA ALA A 15 -8.45 5.06 -11.72
C ALA A 15 -9.36 3.85 -11.50
N GLY A 16 -9.84 3.22 -12.59
CA GLY A 16 -10.67 2.03 -12.53
C GLY A 16 -9.91 0.81 -11.96
N GLU A 17 -8.65 0.61 -12.35
CA GLU A 17 -7.81 -0.49 -11.86
C GLU A 17 -7.50 -0.34 -10.36
N VAL A 18 -7.19 0.87 -9.87
CA VAL A 18 -6.99 1.14 -8.43
C VAL A 18 -8.23 0.74 -7.63
N VAL A 19 -9.40 1.18 -8.07
CA VAL A 19 -10.66 0.84 -7.38
C VAL A 19 -10.96 -0.65 -7.41
N ALA A 20 -10.77 -1.30 -8.58
CA ALA A 20 -11.04 -2.73 -8.73
C ALA A 20 -10.11 -3.59 -7.89
N LEU A 21 -8.81 -3.28 -7.86
CA LEU A 21 -7.83 -4.01 -7.05
C LEU A 21 -8.09 -3.80 -5.56
N LEU A 22 -8.44 -2.59 -5.13
CA LEU A 22 -8.75 -2.34 -3.72
C LEU A 22 -10.06 -3.03 -3.30
N ASP A 23 -11.08 -3.07 -4.17
CA ASP A 23 -12.32 -3.84 -3.90
C ASP A 23 -12.05 -5.34 -3.80
N ALA A 24 -11.17 -5.88 -4.64
CA ALA A 24 -10.72 -7.26 -4.55
C ALA A 24 -9.98 -7.53 -3.22
N TYR A 25 -9.12 -6.60 -2.79
CA TYR A 25 -8.46 -6.67 -1.49
C TYR A 25 -9.46 -6.62 -0.33
N ALA A 26 -10.43 -5.71 -0.36
CA ALA A 26 -11.43 -5.57 0.69
C ALA A 26 -12.24 -6.86 0.90
N ARG A 27 -12.44 -7.67 -0.15
CA ARG A 27 -13.12 -8.97 -0.11
C ARG A 27 -12.24 -10.10 0.44
N ASP A 28 -10.92 -9.93 0.42
CA ASP A 28 -9.98 -10.89 1.01
C ASP A 28 -10.13 -10.89 2.55
N PRO A 29 -10.03 -12.04 3.23
CA PRO A 29 -10.08 -12.08 4.71
C PRO A 29 -9.09 -11.12 5.39
N MET A 30 -7.93 -10.87 4.77
CA MET A 30 -6.93 -9.93 5.29
C MET A 30 -7.28 -8.46 5.01
N GLY A 31 -8.25 -8.20 4.14
CA GLY A 31 -8.77 -6.86 3.83
C GLY A 31 -10.11 -6.54 4.50
N GLY A 32 -10.64 -7.48 5.30
CA GLY A 32 -11.89 -7.29 6.04
C GLY A 32 -13.04 -8.18 5.58
N GLY A 33 -12.94 -8.87 4.44
CA GLY A 33 -13.88 -9.89 3.97
C GLY A 33 -15.18 -9.35 3.36
N THR A 34 -15.30 -8.04 3.17
CA THR A 34 -16.49 -7.40 2.60
C THR A 34 -16.10 -6.41 1.48
N PRO A 35 -16.95 -6.26 0.43
CA PRO A 35 -16.64 -5.32 -0.64
C PRO A 35 -16.61 -3.87 -0.14
N LEU A 36 -15.91 -3.01 -0.85
CA LEU A 36 -15.99 -1.57 -0.64
C LEU A 36 -17.44 -1.09 -0.80
N SER A 37 -17.80 -0.05 -0.02
CA SER A 37 -19.11 0.60 -0.18
C SER A 37 -19.28 1.17 -1.60
N GLU A 38 -20.51 1.34 -2.06
CA GLU A 38 -20.79 1.99 -3.33
C GLU A 38 -20.20 3.40 -3.38
N HIS A 39 -20.32 4.14 -2.29
CA HIS A 39 -19.73 5.47 -2.15
C HIS A 39 -18.22 5.42 -2.40
N THR A 40 -17.50 4.51 -1.74
CA THR A 40 -16.04 4.36 -1.89
C THR A 40 -15.68 4.00 -3.33
N ARG A 41 -16.35 3.01 -3.94
CA ARG A 41 -16.08 2.60 -5.33
C ARG A 41 -16.28 3.74 -6.33
N THR A 42 -17.25 4.63 -6.07
CA THR A 42 -17.56 5.74 -6.97
C THR A 42 -16.61 6.92 -6.80
N HIS A 43 -16.12 7.19 -5.58
CA HIS A 43 -15.43 8.44 -5.28
C HIS A 43 -13.92 8.31 -5.02
N LEU A 44 -13.44 7.10 -4.68
CA LEU A 44 -12.05 6.90 -4.19
C LEU A 44 -10.99 7.50 -5.12
N ALA A 45 -11.04 7.19 -6.42
CA ALA A 45 -10.01 7.67 -7.35
C ALA A 45 -9.99 9.21 -7.45
N ALA A 46 -11.18 9.85 -7.48
CA ALA A 46 -11.30 11.29 -7.49
C ALA A 46 -10.82 11.92 -6.17
N GLU A 47 -11.06 11.25 -5.04
CA GLU A 47 -10.56 11.70 -3.74
C GLU A 47 -9.04 11.55 -3.62
N LEU A 48 -8.46 10.47 -4.13
CA LEU A 48 -7.00 10.29 -4.18
C LEU A 48 -6.36 11.36 -5.08
N ALA A 49 -6.97 11.66 -6.23
CA ALA A 49 -6.48 12.69 -7.15
C ALA A 49 -6.38 14.10 -6.54
N LYS A 50 -7.18 14.40 -5.52
CA LYS A 50 -7.15 15.69 -4.80
C LYS A 50 -6.02 15.77 -3.75
N ARG A 51 -5.33 14.67 -3.49
CA ARG A 51 -4.32 14.55 -2.43
C ARG A 51 -2.93 14.41 -3.04
N PRO A 52 -2.15 15.50 -3.16
CA PRO A 52 -0.84 15.46 -3.83
C PRO A 52 0.19 14.55 -3.13
N HIS A 53 -0.04 14.22 -1.86
CA HIS A 53 0.78 13.31 -1.06
C HIS A 53 0.28 11.86 -1.06
N ALA A 54 -0.77 11.56 -1.84
CA ALA A 54 -1.26 10.20 -2.04
C ALA A 54 -0.78 9.66 -3.39
N HIS A 55 -0.15 8.50 -3.38
CA HIS A 55 0.37 7.83 -4.56
C HIS A 55 -0.20 6.41 -4.64
N ALA A 56 -0.44 5.92 -5.83
CA ALA A 56 -0.74 4.52 -6.05
C ALA A 56 0.21 3.92 -7.08
N LEU A 57 0.70 2.71 -6.83
CA LEU A 57 1.46 1.94 -7.79
C LEU A 57 0.63 0.72 -8.22
N ILE A 58 0.56 0.50 -9.53
CA ILE A 58 -0.12 -0.65 -10.11
C ILE A 58 0.93 -1.60 -10.67
N ALA A 59 0.82 -2.87 -10.30
CA ALA A 59 1.53 -3.96 -10.95
C ALA A 59 0.64 -4.57 -12.03
N ARG A 60 1.14 -4.65 -13.27
CA ARG A 60 0.47 -5.37 -14.37
C ARG A 60 1.30 -6.56 -14.82
N MET A 61 0.67 -7.72 -14.95
CA MET A 61 1.24 -8.90 -15.56
C MET A 61 0.60 -9.10 -16.95
N ASP A 62 1.41 -8.96 -18.01
CA ASP A 62 0.93 -9.03 -19.38
C ASP A 62 -0.32 -8.15 -19.62
N ASP A 63 -0.23 -6.91 -19.15
CA ASP A 63 -1.27 -5.88 -19.23
C ASP A 63 -2.52 -6.11 -18.34
N VAL A 64 -2.55 -7.18 -17.55
CA VAL A 64 -3.61 -7.46 -16.56
C VAL A 64 -3.20 -6.90 -15.21
N PRO A 65 -4.08 -6.12 -14.51
CA PRO A 65 -3.78 -5.61 -13.18
C PRO A 65 -3.63 -6.77 -12.19
N ALA A 66 -2.49 -6.82 -11.51
CA ALA A 66 -2.06 -7.95 -10.69
C ALA A 66 -1.75 -7.57 -9.24
N GLY A 67 -1.60 -6.29 -8.94
CA GLY A 67 -1.33 -5.81 -7.58
C GLY A 67 -1.37 -4.29 -7.47
N LEU A 68 -1.54 -3.83 -6.25
CA LEU A 68 -1.72 -2.42 -5.90
C LEU A 68 -0.94 -2.10 -4.63
N ALA A 69 -0.29 -0.94 -4.60
CA ALA A 69 0.15 -0.29 -3.39
C ALA A 69 -0.40 1.14 -3.35
N ILE A 70 -1.11 1.51 -2.28
CA ILE A 70 -1.48 2.90 -2.00
C ILE A 70 -0.54 3.40 -0.91
N CYS A 71 0.13 4.51 -1.18
CA CYS A 71 1.13 5.09 -0.31
C CYS A 71 0.77 6.54 0.01
N ILE A 72 1.02 6.94 1.25
CA ILE A 72 0.77 8.30 1.72
C ILE A 72 2.09 8.89 2.21
N GLU A 73 2.46 10.07 1.70
CA GLU A 73 3.58 10.82 2.25
C GLU A 73 3.19 11.39 3.62
N ALA A 74 4.03 11.14 4.59
CA ALA A 74 4.00 11.76 5.90
C ALA A 74 5.35 12.43 6.17
N PHE A 75 5.56 12.96 7.37
CA PHE A 75 6.78 13.69 7.71
C PHE A 75 7.37 13.20 9.03
N SER A 76 8.66 12.93 9.03
CA SER A 76 9.41 12.62 10.23
C SER A 76 9.94 13.92 10.86
N SER A 77 9.35 14.34 11.96
CA SER A 77 9.85 15.49 12.72
C SER A 77 11.26 15.26 13.29
N PHE A 78 11.60 14.01 13.62
CA PHE A 78 12.94 13.65 14.13
C PHE A 78 14.02 13.71 13.05
N ALA A 79 13.70 13.26 11.82
CA ALA A 79 14.65 13.29 10.70
C ALA A 79 14.56 14.59 9.89
N CYS A 80 13.55 15.42 10.14
CA CYS A 80 13.19 16.58 9.32
C CYS A 80 13.13 16.23 7.82
N ALA A 81 12.49 15.09 7.49
CA ALA A 81 12.42 14.56 6.14
C ALA A 81 11.09 13.83 5.91
N PRO A 82 10.63 13.73 4.65
CA PRO A 82 9.42 12.96 4.34
C PRO A 82 9.65 11.47 4.63
N ILE A 83 8.55 10.77 4.87
CA ILE A 83 8.45 9.31 4.95
C ILE A 83 7.32 8.84 4.04
N LEU A 84 7.42 7.66 3.48
CA LEU A 84 6.36 7.05 2.69
C LEU A 84 5.71 5.93 3.51
N ASN A 85 4.42 6.09 3.85
CA ASN A 85 3.65 5.02 4.49
C ASN A 85 2.93 4.20 3.42
N VAL A 86 3.16 2.89 3.39
CA VAL A 86 2.39 1.94 2.58
C VAL A 86 1.09 1.67 3.32
N HIS A 87 0.01 2.33 2.89
CA HIS A 87 -1.29 2.30 3.53
C HIS A 87 -2.09 1.05 3.15
N ASP A 88 -2.11 0.71 1.86
CA ASP A 88 -2.68 -0.53 1.34
C ASP A 88 -1.67 -1.24 0.46
N PHE A 89 -1.59 -2.57 0.58
CA PHE A 89 -0.72 -3.39 -0.25
C PHE A 89 -1.38 -4.73 -0.55
N MET A 90 -1.57 -5.03 -1.82
CA MET A 90 -2.19 -6.28 -2.22
C MET A 90 -1.60 -6.85 -3.51
N VAL A 91 -1.64 -8.16 -3.62
CA VAL A 91 -1.43 -8.90 -4.87
C VAL A 91 -2.66 -9.77 -5.09
N ASP A 92 -3.25 -9.66 -6.27
CA ASP A 92 -4.40 -10.47 -6.66
C ASP A 92 -4.08 -11.97 -6.55
N GLY A 93 -5.05 -12.76 -6.08
CA GLY A 93 -4.88 -14.17 -5.79
C GLY A 93 -4.32 -14.98 -6.96
N ALA A 94 -4.72 -14.64 -8.20
CA ALA A 94 -4.24 -15.31 -9.41
C ALA A 94 -2.75 -15.07 -9.71
N PHE A 95 -2.16 -14.01 -9.15
CA PHE A 95 -0.77 -13.63 -9.41
C PHE A 95 0.15 -13.77 -8.18
N ARG A 96 -0.36 -14.35 -7.08
CA ARG A 96 0.47 -14.63 -5.89
C ARG A 96 1.56 -15.66 -6.20
N LYS A 97 2.66 -15.62 -5.44
CA LYS A 97 3.83 -16.51 -5.58
C LYS A 97 4.57 -16.42 -6.92
N GLN A 98 4.31 -15.37 -7.72
CA GLN A 98 4.97 -15.11 -9.01
C GLN A 98 5.92 -13.91 -8.95
N GLY A 99 6.33 -13.47 -7.75
CA GLY A 99 7.27 -12.35 -7.57
C GLY A 99 6.63 -10.96 -7.66
N VAL A 100 5.31 -10.85 -7.93
CA VAL A 100 4.62 -9.57 -8.08
C VAL A 100 4.77 -8.68 -6.85
N GLY A 101 4.56 -9.22 -5.65
CA GLY A 101 4.69 -8.45 -4.41
C GLY A 101 6.09 -7.89 -4.18
N ALA A 102 7.13 -8.69 -4.42
CA ALA A 102 8.52 -8.22 -4.29
C ALA A 102 8.84 -7.09 -5.28
N ARG A 103 8.39 -7.21 -6.53
CA ARG A 103 8.59 -6.17 -7.55
C ARG A 103 7.78 -4.91 -7.25
N LEU A 104 6.55 -5.06 -6.76
CA LEU A 104 5.72 -3.93 -6.35
C LEU A 104 6.35 -3.18 -5.16
N MET A 105 6.88 -3.89 -4.17
CA MET A 105 7.58 -3.28 -3.03
C MET A 105 8.86 -2.56 -3.48
N ALA A 106 9.63 -3.14 -4.39
CA ALA A 106 10.78 -2.46 -4.99
C ALA A 106 10.38 -1.17 -5.74
N GLY A 107 9.21 -1.15 -6.36
CA GLY A 107 8.62 0.06 -6.95
C GLY A 107 8.29 1.12 -5.89
N VAL A 108 7.71 0.71 -4.77
CA VAL A 108 7.45 1.61 -3.62
C VAL A 108 8.75 2.22 -3.09
N GLU A 109 9.79 1.43 -2.93
CA GLU A 109 11.09 1.93 -2.49
C GLU A 109 11.71 2.92 -3.50
N THR A 110 11.55 2.66 -4.79
CA THR A 110 12.01 3.58 -5.84
C THR A 110 11.28 4.92 -5.73
N LEU A 111 9.96 4.89 -5.63
CA LEU A 111 9.14 6.10 -5.41
C LEU A 111 9.57 6.84 -4.14
N ALA A 112 9.78 6.13 -3.04
CA ALA A 112 10.22 6.75 -1.78
C ALA A 112 11.56 7.48 -1.93
N ARG A 113 12.52 6.92 -2.69
CA ARG A 113 13.80 7.57 -2.98
C ARG A 113 13.63 8.80 -3.86
N GLU A 114 12.77 8.74 -4.87
CA GLU A 114 12.46 9.88 -5.77
C GLU A 114 11.82 11.04 -5.00
N LEU A 115 10.98 10.73 -4.01
CA LEU A 115 10.35 11.71 -3.11
C LEU A 115 11.28 12.22 -1.99
N GLY A 116 12.52 11.72 -1.91
CA GLY A 116 13.46 12.10 -0.86
C GLY A 116 13.09 11.58 0.53
N CYS A 117 12.28 10.53 0.61
CA CYS A 117 11.86 9.95 1.89
C CYS A 117 13.04 9.32 2.63
N CYS A 118 13.12 9.55 3.94
CA CYS A 118 14.16 8.96 4.78
C CYS A 118 13.87 7.50 5.16
N LYS A 119 12.62 7.05 5.04
CA LYS A 119 12.20 5.65 5.27
C LYS A 119 10.83 5.36 4.64
N VAL A 120 10.54 4.07 4.51
CA VAL A 120 9.21 3.54 4.22
C VAL A 120 8.66 2.88 5.49
N THR A 121 7.37 3.06 5.76
CA THR A 121 6.65 2.44 6.90
C THR A 121 5.43 1.69 6.41
N LEU A 122 4.98 0.72 7.16
CA LEU A 122 3.73 -0.01 6.93
C LEU A 122 3.18 -0.58 8.23
N GLU A 123 1.90 -0.90 8.22
CA GLU A 123 1.25 -1.69 9.25
C GLU A 123 0.94 -3.09 8.69
N VAL A 124 1.06 -4.12 9.55
CA VAL A 124 0.75 -5.50 9.16
C VAL A 124 0.15 -6.25 10.34
N LEU A 125 -0.90 -7.02 10.06
CA LEU A 125 -1.50 -7.90 11.07
C LEU A 125 -0.52 -9.03 11.44
N GLU A 126 -0.38 -9.32 12.72
CA GLU A 126 0.51 -10.39 13.21
C GLU A 126 0.20 -11.76 12.58
N GLY A 127 -1.08 -12.04 12.33
CA GLY A 127 -1.55 -13.26 11.67
C GLY A 127 -1.33 -13.32 10.16
N ASN A 128 -0.92 -12.20 9.51
CA ASN A 128 -0.66 -12.19 8.08
C ASN A 128 0.76 -12.66 7.76
N GLY A 129 1.01 -13.95 7.93
CA GLY A 129 2.33 -14.57 7.70
C GLY A 129 2.91 -14.31 6.32
N PRO A 130 2.14 -14.48 5.22
CA PRO A 130 2.64 -14.21 3.87
C PRO A 130 3.11 -12.75 3.66
N ALA A 131 2.37 -11.77 4.15
CA ALA A 131 2.75 -10.35 4.04
C ALA A 131 3.98 -10.05 4.91
N ARG A 132 4.02 -10.54 6.16
CA ARG A 132 5.19 -10.39 7.03
C ARG A 132 6.45 -10.94 6.39
N LYS A 133 6.39 -12.14 5.79
CA LYS A 133 7.53 -12.74 5.11
C LYS A 133 8.00 -11.91 3.90
N LEU A 134 7.07 -11.33 3.14
CA LEU A 134 7.39 -10.42 2.04
C LEU A 134 8.15 -9.19 2.57
N TYR A 135 7.65 -8.57 3.64
CA TYR A 135 8.22 -7.36 4.21
C TYR A 135 9.59 -7.63 4.86
N GLU A 136 9.73 -8.72 5.61
CA GLU A 136 11.02 -9.16 6.17
C GLU A 136 12.08 -9.37 5.06
N ASN A 137 11.69 -10.01 3.95
CA ASN A 137 12.58 -10.22 2.81
C ASN A 137 12.96 -8.89 2.10
N ALA A 138 12.11 -7.87 2.21
CA ALA A 138 12.37 -6.51 1.72
C ALA A 138 13.14 -5.64 2.75
N GLY A 139 13.54 -6.21 3.89
CA GLY A 139 14.34 -5.52 4.90
C GLY A 139 13.53 -4.75 5.96
N PHE A 140 12.20 -4.92 6.00
CA PHE A 140 11.39 -4.34 7.07
C PHE A 140 11.52 -5.15 8.36
N ALA A 141 11.45 -4.45 9.48
CA ALA A 141 11.39 -5.03 10.81
C ALA A 141 10.38 -4.26 11.68
N PRO A 142 9.79 -4.90 12.70
CA PRO A 142 8.96 -4.19 13.67
C PRO A 142 9.73 -3.03 14.31
N TYR A 143 9.05 -1.89 14.47
CA TYR A 143 9.67 -0.75 15.14
C TYR A 143 9.79 -1.02 16.64
N VAL A 144 11.02 -0.94 17.14
CA VAL A 144 11.38 -1.07 18.55
C VAL A 144 12.32 0.09 18.89
N LEU A 145 11.96 0.89 19.89
CA LEU A 145 12.83 1.95 20.41
C LEU A 145 13.84 1.38 21.41
N ASP A 146 13.32 0.58 22.33
CA ASP A 146 14.05 -0.16 23.36
C ASP A 146 13.35 -1.50 23.57
N SER A 147 14.11 -2.59 23.63
CA SER A 147 13.57 -3.94 23.81
C SER A 147 12.75 -4.10 25.08
N ALA A 148 13.06 -3.34 26.13
CA ALA A 148 12.29 -3.33 27.38
C ALA A 148 10.90 -2.68 27.24
N MET A 149 10.72 -1.82 26.23
CA MET A 149 9.45 -1.14 25.96
C MET A 149 8.55 -1.88 24.99
N GLY A 150 9.05 -2.95 24.36
CA GLY A 150 8.30 -3.75 23.38
C GLY A 150 8.21 -3.11 22.00
N HIS A 151 7.23 -3.55 21.21
CA HIS A 151 6.99 -3.09 19.85
C HIS A 151 5.97 -1.95 19.80
N ALA A 152 6.11 -1.05 18.83
CA ALA A 152 5.07 -0.06 18.53
C ALA A 152 3.78 -0.77 18.12
N GLN A 153 2.64 -0.27 18.62
CA GLN A 153 1.32 -0.79 18.33
C GLN A 153 0.54 0.22 17.49
N PHE A 154 -0.30 -0.27 16.58
CA PHE A 154 -1.27 0.55 15.84
C PHE A 154 -2.57 0.65 16.62
N TRP A 155 -3.01 1.88 16.92
CA TRP A 155 -4.23 2.17 17.67
C TRP A 155 -5.14 3.05 16.83
N GLN A 156 -6.47 2.83 16.92
CA GLN A 156 -7.45 3.60 16.18
C GLN A 156 -8.62 4.04 17.07
N LYS A 157 -9.22 5.16 16.74
CA LYS A 157 -10.46 5.65 17.32
C LYS A 157 -11.38 6.13 16.21
N TYR A 158 -12.57 5.57 16.11
CA TYR A 158 -13.59 6.07 15.18
C TYR A 158 -14.14 7.39 15.69
N LEU A 159 -14.24 8.37 14.78
CA LEU A 159 -14.89 9.64 15.07
C LEU A 159 -16.35 9.50 14.61
N THR A 160 -17.28 9.75 15.54
CA THR A 160 -18.69 9.86 15.19
C THR A 160 -18.92 11.18 14.46
N PRO A 161 -19.77 11.21 13.42
CA PRO A 161 -20.15 12.45 12.75
C PRO A 161 -20.80 13.46 13.67
#